data_177457bfbf5625e0ae7f8efb66cb433d
#
_entry.id   177457bfbf5625e0ae7f8efb66cb433d
#
_cell.length_a   1.000
_cell.length_b   1.000
_cell.length_c   1.000
_cell.angle_alpha   90.00
_cell.angle_beta   90.00
_cell.angle_gamma   90.00
#
_symmetry.space_group_name_H-M   'P 1'
#
loop_
_entity.id
_entity.type
_entity.pdbx_description
1 polymer ?
#
loop_
_entity_poly.entity_id
_entity_poly.type
_entity_poly.pdbx_seq_one_letter_code
_entity_poly.pdbx_strand_id
1 'polypeptide(L)'
;MRPAFAAACRAYSSTPARNPAYASLTPSILKQFASVLSTPQSSLLSTIPSETQQWRVVDDTDLEAYNKDWMGKYIGRSACVLRPKSTEEVSSIMKICAEHGLAVVPQGGSTGLVGGNVPVHDEVVLNLGSMNRVRSFDEATGTLVCDAGCVLQTLDDYLAERGYMMPLDLGAKGSCQIGGNVSTNAGGLRFLRYGSLHGSVLGLEVVLANGEI
;
A
#
# COMPACT_ATOMS: atom_id res chain seq x y z
N MET A 1 -38.96 1.00 20.54
CA MET A 1 -38.65 1.14 19.10
C MET A 1 -37.12 1.20 18.87
N ARG A 2 -36.41 0.08 18.98
CA ARG A 2 -34.94 0.02 18.72
C ARG A 2 -34.38 -1.28 18.10
N PRO A 3 -35.15 -2.13 17.37
CA PRO A 3 -34.50 -3.25 16.67
C PRO A 3 -34.29 -3.05 15.16
N ALA A 4 -34.98 -2.11 14.49
CA ALA A 4 -34.93 -2.02 13.03
C ALA A 4 -33.66 -1.36 12.50
N PHE A 5 -33.02 -0.43 13.24
CA PHE A 5 -31.79 0.26 12.78
C PHE A 5 -30.53 -0.63 12.82
N ALA A 6 -30.47 -1.55 13.78
CA ALA A 6 -29.33 -2.49 13.90
C ALA A 6 -29.36 -3.60 12.82
N ALA A 7 -30.55 -3.96 12.30
CA ALA A 7 -30.67 -4.95 11.23
C ALA A 7 -30.31 -4.39 9.84
N ALA A 8 -30.59 -3.11 9.58
CA ALA A 8 -30.26 -2.46 8.32
C ALA A 8 -28.75 -2.25 8.13
N CYS A 9 -27.99 -1.96 9.21
CA CYS A 9 -26.53 -1.84 9.15
C CYS A 9 -25.80 -3.17 8.91
N ARG A 10 -26.40 -4.32 9.27
CA ARG A 10 -25.79 -5.64 9.02
C ARG A 10 -25.89 -6.11 7.56
N ALA A 11 -26.84 -5.60 6.78
CA ALA A 11 -27.05 -6.00 5.40
C ALA A 11 -26.00 -5.45 4.42
N TYR A 12 -25.21 -4.44 4.80
CA TYR A 12 -24.16 -3.83 3.97
C TYR A 12 -22.75 -4.36 4.25
N SER A 13 -22.55 -5.32 5.14
CA SER A 13 -21.24 -5.83 5.56
C SER A 13 -20.94 -7.27 5.11
N SER A 14 -21.60 -7.79 4.09
CA SER A 14 -21.19 -9.09 3.54
C SER A 14 -19.98 -8.87 2.62
N THR A 15 -18.82 -9.32 3.07
CA THR A 15 -17.65 -9.46 2.19
C THR A 15 -18.06 -10.26 0.95
N PRO A 16 -17.79 -9.79 -0.28
CA PRO A 16 -18.07 -10.54 -1.49
C PRO A 16 -17.43 -11.92 -1.44
N ALA A 17 -18.00 -12.91 -2.14
CA ALA A 17 -17.36 -14.22 -2.25
C ALA A 17 -15.99 -14.09 -2.94
N ARG A 18 -15.00 -14.84 -2.47
CA ARG A 18 -13.69 -14.92 -3.11
C ARG A 18 -13.83 -15.41 -4.55
N ASN A 19 -13.19 -14.73 -5.48
CA ASN A 19 -13.17 -15.19 -6.87
C ASN A 19 -12.34 -16.47 -7.00
N PRO A 20 -12.93 -17.60 -7.44
CA PRO A 20 -12.22 -18.87 -7.54
C PRO A 20 -11.14 -18.90 -8.65
N ALA A 21 -11.12 -17.91 -9.54
CA ALA A 21 -10.10 -17.79 -10.58
C ALA A 21 -8.72 -17.43 -10.03
N TYR A 22 -8.63 -16.84 -8.83
CA TYR A 22 -7.35 -16.53 -8.21
C TYR A 22 -6.75 -17.75 -7.51
N ALA A 23 -5.45 -17.97 -7.72
CA ALA A 23 -4.69 -19.00 -7.04
C ALA A 23 -4.47 -18.68 -5.56
N SER A 24 -4.17 -19.71 -4.78
CA SER A 24 -3.72 -19.57 -3.39
C SER A 24 -2.20 -19.55 -3.31
N LEU A 25 -1.69 -18.82 -2.32
CA LEU A 25 -0.26 -18.71 -2.06
C LEU A 25 0.34 -20.08 -1.61
N THR A 26 1.51 -20.41 -2.13
CA THR A 26 2.22 -21.66 -1.79
C THR A 26 3.67 -21.39 -1.35
N PRO A 27 4.33 -22.32 -0.61
CA PRO A 27 5.74 -22.17 -0.26
C PRO A 27 6.66 -22.00 -1.48
N SER A 28 6.33 -22.62 -2.61
CA SER A 28 7.09 -22.47 -3.87
C SER A 28 7.06 -21.03 -4.40
N ILE A 29 5.90 -20.38 -4.34
CA ILE A 29 5.74 -18.98 -4.75
C ILE A 29 6.47 -18.04 -3.79
N LEU A 30 6.41 -18.32 -2.47
CA LEU A 30 7.19 -17.55 -1.48
C LEU A 30 8.70 -17.60 -1.72
N LYS A 31 9.23 -18.77 -2.17
CA LYS A 31 10.64 -18.87 -2.58
C LYS A 31 10.96 -17.99 -3.78
N GLN A 32 10.05 -17.86 -4.75
CA GLN A 32 10.21 -16.95 -5.88
C GLN A 32 10.22 -15.49 -5.43
N PHE A 33 9.29 -15.08 -4.55
CA PHE A 33 9.30 -13.74 -3.96
C PHE A 33 10.61 -13.47 -3.21
N ALA A 34 11.09 -14.43 -2.42
CA ALA A 34 12.35 -14.29 -1.69
C ALA A 34 13.55 -14.10 -2.64
N SER A 35 13.55 -14.72 -3.83
CA SER A 35 14.65 -14.63 -4.79
C SER A 35 14.76 -13.28 -5.50
N VAL A 36 13.67 -12.51 -5.57
CA VAL A 36 13.63 -11.21 -6.26
C VAL A 36 13.75 -10.01 -5.30
N LEU A 37 13.72 -10.25 -3.99
CA LEU A 37 13.88 -9.22 -2.97
C LEU A 37 15.34 -9.12 -2.53
N SER A 38 15.87 -7.91 -2.45
CA SER A 38 17.25 -7.64 -1.99
C SER A 38 17.48 -8.03 -0.52
N THR A 39 16.42 -7.96 0.30
CA THR A 39 16.47 -8.27 1.74
C THR A 39 15.25 -9.09 2.17
N PRO A 40 15.11 -10.35 1.72
CA PRO A 40 13.87 -11.12 1.94
C PRO A 40 13.53 -11.31 3.42
N GLN A 41 14.50 -11.45 4.31
CA GLN A 41 14.30 -11.58 5.75
C GLN A 41 13.56 -10.39 6.42
N SER A 42 13.68 -9.19 5.85
CA SER A 42 13.01 -7.99 6.36
C SER A 42 11.84 -7.52 5.47
N SER A 43 11.81 -7.98 4.23
CA SER A 43 10.87 -7.52 3.21
C SER A 43 9.76 -8.52 2.88
N LEU A 44 9.87 -9.78 3.31
CA LEU A 44 8.86 -10.82 3.13
C LEU A 44 8.47 -11.39 4.49
N LEU A 45 7.22 -11.11 4.90
CA LEU A 45 6.60 -11.65 6.11
C LEU A 45 5.49 -12.61 5.69
N SER A 46 5.46 -13.82 6.28
CA SER A 46 4.40 -14.77 5.99
C SER A 46 4.11 -15.69 7.17
N THR A 47 2.84 -16.08 7.32
CA THR A 47 2.43 -17.13 8.27
C THR A 47 2.76 -18.54 7.76
N ILE A 48 3.12 -18.69 6.48
CA ILE A 48 3.52 -19.95 5.89
C ILE A 48 4.95 -20.31 6.32
N PRO A 49 5.20 -21.49 6.86
CA PRO A 49 6.53 -21.91 7.32
C PRO A 49 7.60 -21.86 6.23
N SER A 50 8.83 -21.51 6.63
CA SER A 50 10.01 -21.52 5.78
C SER A 50 11.01 -22.57 6.28
N GLU A 51 11.22 -23.63 5.53
CA GLU A 51 12.19 -24.68 5.85
C GLU A 51 13.65 -24.18 5.83
N THR A 52 13.93 -23.17 5.01
CA THR A 52 15.26 -22.64 4.74
C THR A 52 15.47 -21.24 5.28
N GLN A 53 14.53 -20.72 6.06
CA GLN A 53 14.56 -19.37 6.65
C GLN A 53 14.77 -18.25 5.60
N GLN A 54 14.27 -18.44 4.38
CA GLN A 54 14.39 -17.45 3.31
C GLN A 54 13.53 -16.22 3.52
N TRP A 55 12.50 -16.30 4.37
CA TRP A 55 11.64 -15.18 4.77
C TRP A 55 11.37 -15.22 6.27
N ARG A 56 10.85 -14.12 6.79
CA ARG A 56 10.42 -14.03 8.19
C ARG A 56 9.08 -14.73 8.38
N VAL A 57 9.07 -15.83 9.10
CA VAL A 57 7.85 -16.48 9.56
C VAL A 57 7.29 -15.67 10.74
N VAL A 58 6.03 -15.33 10.67
CA VAL A 58 5.29 -14.48 11.62
C VAL A 58 3.97 -15.18 11.98
N ASP A 59 3.28 -14.70 13.00
CA ASP A 59 1.93 -15.15 13.33
C ASP A 59 0.86 -14.18 12.78
N ASP A 60 -0.40 -14.57 12.94
CA ASP A 60 -1.54 -13.76 12.46
C ASP A 60 -1.61 -12.39 13.16
N THR A 61 -1.12 -12.28 14.40
CA THR A 61 -1.13 -11.02 15.16
C THR A 61 -0.11 -10.03 14.60
N ASP A 62 1.02 -10.50 14.10
CA ASP A 62 2.03 -9.68 13.40
C ASP A 62 1.47 -9.09 12.08
N LEU A 63 0.54 -9.80 11.45
CA LEU A 63 -0.09 -9.37 10.18
C LEU A 63 -1.38 -8.57 10.39
N GLU A 64 -1.89 -8.43 11.61
CA GLU A 64 -3.16 -7.74 11.88
C GLU A 64 -3.17 -6.32 11.33
N ALA A 65 -2.08 -5.56 11.48
CA ALA A 65 -1.96 -4.19 11.00
C ALA A 65 -2.06 -4.07 9.46
N TYR A 66 -1.75 -5.14 8.72
CA TYR A 66 -1.88 -5.20 7.27
C TYR A 66 -3.24 -5.75 6.82
N ASN A 67 -3.91 -6.50 7.68
CA ASN A 67 -5.18 -7.17 7.40
C ASN A 67 -6.41 -6.36 7.83
N LYS A 68 -6.23 -5.16 8.42
CA LYS A 68 -7.32 -4.39 8.99
C LYS A 68 -7.20 -2.91 8.64
N ASP A 69 -8.30 -2.25 8.32
CA ASP A 69 -8.32 -0.80 8.23
C ASP A 69 -8.29 -0.16 9.62
N TRP A 70 -7.86 1.11 9.72
CA TRP A 70 -7.71 1.81 11.00
C TRP A 70 -9.03 1.96 11.78
N MET A 71 -10.20 1.88 11.11
CA MET A 71 -11.52 1.91 11.75
C MET A 71 -11.99 0.52 12.20
N GLY A 72 -11.32 -0.56 11.81
CA GLY A 72 -11.75 -1.94 12.04
C GLY A 72 -13.03 -2.33 11.29
N LYS A 73 -13.39 -1.59 10.24
CA LYS A 73 -14.59 -1.82 9.43
C LYS A 73 -14.37 -2.93 8.40
N TYR A 74 -13.18 -3.00 7.83
CA TYR A 74 -12.78 -4.03 6.87
C TYR A 74 -11.67 -4.87 7.49
N ILE A 75 -11.81 -6.19 7.39
CA ILE A 75 -10.87 -7.16 7.95
C ILE A 75 -10.59 -8.22 6.89
N GLY A 76 -9.34 -8.42 6.59
CA GLY A 76 -8.84 -9.39 5.62
C GLY A 76 -8.07 -10.55 6.26
N ARG A 77 -7.49 -11.40 5.41
CA ARG A 77 -6.80 -12.65 5.81
C ARG A 77 -5.56 -12.93 4.98
N SER A 78 -4.82 -11.90 4.56
CA SER A 78 -3.57 -12.14 3.86
C SER A 78 -2.59 -12.93 4.74
N ALA A 79 -1.99 -13.95 4.18
CA ALA A 79 -0.92 -14.73 4.80
C ALA A 79 0.48 -14.23 4.39
N CYS A 80 0.57 -13.14 3.57
CA CYS A 80 1.84 -12.67 3.02
C CYS A 80 1.86 -11.15 2.84
N VAL A 81 2.91 -10.53 3.35
CA VAL A 81 3.20 -9.11 3.16
C VAL A 81 4.58 -8.95 2.53
N LEU A 82 4.63 -8.29 1.39
CA LEU A 82 5.84 -7.93 0.65
C LEU A 82 6.13 -6.44 0.83
N ARG A 83 7.37 -6.10 1.16
CA ARG A 83 7.83 -4.73 1.40
C ARG A 83 9.02 -4.39 0.49
N PRO A 84 8.79 -4.21 -0.81
CA PRO A 84 9.84 -3.91 -1.77
C PRO A 84 10.52 -2.57 -1.45
N LYS A 85 11.77 -2.44 -1.93
CA LYS A 85 12.62 -1.26 -1.74
C LYS A 85 12.90 -0.52 -3.05
N SER A 86 12.51 -1.10 -4.18
CA SER A 86 12.72 -0.49 -5.50
C SER A 86 11.59 -0.84 -6.48
N THR A 87 11.51 -0.09 -7.58
CA THR A 87 10.56 -0.31 -8.66
C THR A 87 10.79 -1.66 -9.35
N GLU A 88 12.05 -2.11 -9.46
CA GLU A 88 12.43 -3.38 -10.05
C GLU A 88 11.94 -4.57 -9.19
N GLU A 89 12.02 -4.44 -7.86
CA GLU A 89 11.43 -5.43 -6.95
C GLU A 89 9.91 -5.50 -7.09
N VAL A 90 9.23 -4.34 -7.17
CA VAL A 90 7.78 -4.28 -7.43
C VAL A 90 7.45 -4.95 -8.76
N SER A 91 8.16 -4.62 -9.83
CA SER A 91 8.00 -5.22 -11.16
C SER A 91 8.13 -6.74 -11.12
N SER A 92 9.19 -7.24 -10.48
CA SER A 92 9.44 -8.68 -10.36
C SER A 92 8.35 -9.40 -9.54
N ILE A 93 7.90 -8.80 -8.44
CA ILE A 93 6.79 -9.31 -7.64
C ILE A 93 5.51 -9.39 -8.48
N MET A 94 5.19 -8.32 -9.22
CA MET A 94 3.96 -8.27 -10.04
C MET A 94 3.99 -9.30 -11.17
N LYS A 95 5.16 -9.55 -11.79
CA LYS A 95 5.33 -10.64 -12.78
C LYS A 95 5.01 -12.01 -12.17
N ILE A 96 5.57 -12.31 -10.99
CA ILE A 96 5.28 -13.56 -10.28
C ILE A 96 3.78 -13.67 -9.96
N CYS A 97 3.15 -12.58 -9.49
CA CYS A 97 1.72 -12.59 -9.20
C CYS A 97 0.88 -12.83 -10.45
N ALA A 98 1.23 -12.19 -11.57
CA ALA A 98 0.54 -12.38 -12.85
C ALA A 98 0.69 -13.82 -13.38
N GLU A 99 1.90 -14.37 -13.36
CA GLU A 99 2.20 -15.74 -13.80
C GLU A 99 1.42 -16.80 -13.02
N HIS A 100 1.25 -16.59 -11.71
CA HIS A 100 0.55 -17.53 -10.85
C HIS A 100 -0.93 -17.20 -10.64
N GLY A 101 -1.46 -16.11 -11.21
CA GLY A 101 -2.84 -15.70 -11.03
C GLY A 101 -3.18 -15.31 -9.59
N LEU A 102 -2.24 -14.68 -8.87
CA LEU A 102 -2.46 -14.20 -7.50
C LEU A 102 -3.12 -12.84 -7.48
N ALA A 103 -4.07 -12.65 -6.58
CA ALA A 103 -4.63 -11.33 -6.29
C ALA A 103 -3.67 -10.52 -5.40
N VAL A 104 -3.55 -9.22 -5.67
CA VAL A 104 -2.63 -8.29 -4.97
C VAL A 104 -3.40 -7.08 -4.46
N VAL A 105 -3.09 -6.67 -3.24
CA VAL A 105 -3.56 -5.40 -2.67
C VAL A 105 -2.36 -4.49 -2.40
N PRO A 106 -2.21 -3.38 -3.14
CA PRO A 106 -1.20 -2.38 -2.84
C PRO A 106 -1.58 -1.63 -1.56
N GLN A 107 -0.60 -1.37 -0.70
CA GLN A 107 -0.80 -0.75 0.59
C GLN A 107 0.22 0.36 0.85
N GLY A 108 -0.27 1.49 1.36
CA GLY A 108 0.55 2.59 1.86
C GLY A 108 0.35 2.77 3.37
N GLY A 109 0.02 3.99 3.80
CA GLY A 109 -0.19 4.33 5.21
C GLY A 109 -1.52 3.87 5.82
N SER A 110 -2.35 3.16 5.07
CA SER A 110 -3.63 2.56 5.52
C SER A 110 -4.62 3.55 6.16
N THR A 111 -4.62 4.80 5.70
CA THR A 111 -5.47 5.89 6.22
C THR A 111 -6.79 6.07 5.45
N GLY A 112 -7.04 5.25 4.43
CA GLY A 112 -8.26 5.29 3.63
C GLY A 112 -9.49 4.84 4.42
N LEU A 113 -10.69 5.30 3.98
CA LEU A 113 -11.96 5.09 4.68
C LEU A 113 -12.86 4.01 4.04
N VAL A 114 -12.45 3.47 2.89
CA VAL A 114 -13.31 2.61 2.04
C VAL A 114 -12.76 1.20 1.84
N GLY A 115 -11.74 0.81 2.61
CA GLY A 115 -11.18 -0.55 2.62
C GLY A 115 -10.34 -0.90 1.39
N GLY A 116 -9.97 0.06 0.54
CA GLY A 116 -9.21 -0.21 -0.69
C GLY A 116 -7.78 -0.74 -0.46
N ASN A 117 -7.29 -0.67 0.77
CA ASN A 117 -5.98 -1.17 1.19
C ASN A 117 -6.06 -2.49 1.97
N VAL A 118 -7.26 -3.06 2.17
CA VAL A 118 -7.45 -4.27 2.99
C VAL A 118 -7.57 -5.49 2.08
N PRO A 119 -6.77 -6.54 2.31
CA PRO A 119 -6.87 -7.80 1.59
C PRO A 119 -8.05 -8.61 2.12
N VAL A 120 -9.28 -8.24 1.70
CA VAL A 120 -10.55 -8.76 2.27
C VAL A 120 -10.68 -10.29 2.19
N HIS A 121 -9.87 -10.94 1.37
CA HIS A 121 -9.76 -12.40 1.30
C HIS A 121 -8.36 -12.85 1.73
N ASP A 122 -7.57 -13.35 0.78
CA ASP A 122 -6.22 -13.89 0.95
C ASP A 122 -5.21 -13.27 -0.04
N GLU A 123 -5.51 -12.05 -0.52
CA GLU A 123 -4.66 -11.34 -1.45
C GLU A 123 -3.26 -11.12 -0.86
N VAL A 124 -2.24 -11.15 -1.70
CA VAL A 124 -0.88 -10.75 -1.33
C VAL A 124 -0.84 -9.25 -1.06
N VAL A 125 -0.38 -8.84 0.10
CA VAL A 125 -0.19 -7.42 0.42
C VAL A 125 1.15 -6.93 -0.13
N LEU A 126 1.11 -5.89 -0.94
CA LEU A 126 2.27 -5.18 -1.45
C LEU A 126 2.39 -3.82 -0.75
N ASN A 127 3.14 -3.76 0.35
CA ASN A 127 3.28 -2.56 1.16
C ASN A 127 4.48 -1.72 0.72
N LEU A 128 4.23 -0.50 0.25
CA LEU A 128 5.24 0.40 -0.32
C LEU A 128 5.98 1.25 0.72
N GLY A 129 5.74 1.07 2.01
CA GLY A 129 6.34 1.89 3.08
C GLY A 129 7.87 1.85 3.16
N SER A 130 8.53 0.88 2.52
CA SER A 130 9.99 0.82 2.42
C SER A 130 10.56 1.62 1.24
N MET A 131 9.72 2.09 0.32
CA MET A 131 10.06 2.99 -0.79
C MET A 131 9.75 4.43 -0.36
N ASN A 132 10.60 5.02 0.46
CA ASN A 132 10.31 6.28 1.17
C ASN A 132 11.41 7.35 1.02
N ARG A 133 12.12 7.34 -0.11
CA ARG A 133 13.20 8.29 -0.37
C ARG A 133 12.71 9.51 -1.14
N VAL A 134 13.16 10.70 -0.75
CA VAL A 134 13.18 11.88 -1.62
C VAL A 134 14.31 11.64 -2.64
N ARG A 135 13.96 11.61 -3.92
CA ARG A 135 14.89 11.36 -5.03
C ARG A 135 15.61 12.64 -5.45
N SER A 136 14.86 13.71 -5.64
CA SER A 136 15.39 15.04 -5.98
C SER A 136 14.38 16.13 -5.65
N PHE A 137 14.89 17.34 -5.48
CA PHE A 137 14.09 18.55 -5.40
C PHE A 137 14.77 19.64 -6.22
N ASP A 138 14.03 20.22 -7.16
CA ASP A 138 14.46 21.36 -7.96
C ASP A 138 13.85 22.64 -7.40
N GLU A 139 14.67 23.47 -6.76
CA GLU A 139 14.24 24.73 -6.16
C GLU A 139 13.77 25.76 -7.20
N ALA A 140 14.30 25.73 -8.44
CA ALA A 140 13.92 26.69 -9.46
C ALA A 140 12.47 26.49 -9.94
N THR A 141 12.02 25.24 -10.02
CA THR A 141 10.67 24.89 -10.46
C THR A 141 9.74 24.47 -9.33
N GLY A 142 10.26 24.22 -8.12
CA GLY A 142 9.52 23.65 -6.99
C GLY A 142 9.14 22.18 -7.22
N THR A 143 9.84 21.47 -8.12
CA THR A 143 9.51 20.08 -8.46
C THR A 143 10.17 19.10 -7.50
N LEU A 144 9.36 18.31 -6.80
CA LEU A 144 9.80 17.23 -5.92
C LEU A 144 9.61 15.87 -6.58
N VAL A 145 10.67 15.06 -6.61
CA VAL A 145 10.61 13.64 -7.03
C VAL A 145 10.83 12.76 -5.80
N CYS A 146 9.89 11.90 -5.51
CA CYS A 146 9.96 11.03 -4.33
C CYS A 146 9.30 9.67 -4.58
N ASP A 147 9.63 8.70 -3.73
CA ASP A 147 9.03 7.37 -3.73
C ASP A 147 7.59 7.41 -3.20
N ALA A 148 6.75 6.47 -3.65
CA ALA A 148 5.33 6.38 -3.31
C ALA A 148 5.05 6.18 -1.82
N GLY A 149 5.97 5.56 -1.08
CA GLY A 149 5.87 5.31 0.36
C GLY A 149 6.31 6.49 1.25
N CYS A 150 6.70 7.64 0.67
CA CYS A 150 7.01 8.83 1.46
C CYS A 150 5.79 9.33 2.22
N VAL A 151 5.95 9.55 3.53
CA VAL A 151 4.91 10.10 4.41
C VAL A 151 4.74 11.60 4.11
N LEU A 152 3.49 12.05 4.00
CA LEU A 152 3.17 13.43 3.64
C LEU A 152 3.83 14.45 4.58
N GLN A 153 3.79 14.22 5.90
CA GLN A 153 4.43 15.10 6.88
C GLN A 153 5.94 15.21 6.64
N THR A 154 6.61 14.08 6.39
CA THR A 154 8.07 14.06 6.14
C THR A 154 8.43 14.87 4.89
N LEU A 155 7.57 14.83 3.85
CA LEU A 155 7.77 15.64 2.64
C LEU A 155 7.52 17.13 2.91
N ASP A 156 6.49 17.47 3.70
CA ASP A 156 6.18 18.86 4.07
C ASP A 156 7.31 19.46 4.92
N ASP A 157 7.84 18.71 5.90
CA ASP A 157 8.98 19.12 6.74
C ASP A 157 10.26 19.30 5.90
N TYR A 158 10.56 18.36 4.98
CA TYR A 158 11.69 18.47 4.06
C TYR A 158 11.62 19.74 3.18
N LEU A 159 10.44 20.08 2.71
CA LEU A 159 10.20 21.28 1.88
C LEU A 159 10.21 22.56 2.73
N ALA A 160 9.69 22.53 3.97
CA ALA A 160 9.66 23.68 4.85
C ALA A 160 11.06 24.22 5.17
N GLU A 161 12.07 23.36 5.36
CA GLU A 161 13.48 23.72 5.53
C GLU A 161 14.05 24.52 4.34
N ARG A 162 13.39 24.43 3.17
CA ARG A 162 13.79 25.07 1.90
C ARG A 162 12.87 26.21 1.49
N GLY A 163 11.94 26.64 2.38
CA GLY A 163 10.99 27.70 2.13
C GLY A 163 9.80 27.30 1.24
N TYR A 164 9.56 26.01 1.05
CA TYR A 164 8.47 25.45 0.26
C TYR A 164 7.48 24.69 1.15
N MET A 165 6.38 24.22 0.57
CA MET A 165 5.37 23.42 1.23
C MET A 165 4.71 22.43 0.26
N MET A 166 4.17 21.34 0.78
CA MET A 166 3.30 20.47 -0.03
C MET A 166 1.99 21.21 -0.38
N PRO A 167 1.43 21.05 -1.58
CA PRO A 167 0.11 21.61 -1.93
C PRO A 167 -1.04 20.88 -1.22
N LEU A 168 -0.76 19.83 -0.50
CA LEU A 168 -1.69 18.94 0.19
C LEU A 168 -1.48 19.02 1.71
N ASP A 169 -2.58 19.09 2.47
CA ASP A 169 -2.57 18.98 3.94
C ASP A 169 -3.79 18.17 4.41
N LEU A 170 -3.53 17.06 5.11
CA LEU A 170 -4.53 16.09 5.54
C LEU A 170 -4.45 15.86 7.06
N GLY A 171 -5.58 15.54 7.69
CA GLY A 171 -5.59 15.13 9.09
C GLY A 171 -4.69 13.90 9.36
N ALA A 172 -4.53 13.03 8.38
CA ALA A 172 -3.69 11.83 8.46
C ALA A 172 -2.23 12.06 7.98
N LYS A 173 -1.76 13.29 7.83
CA LYS A 173 -0.45 13.62 7.23
C LYS A 173 0.74 12.92 7.88
N GLY A 174 0.65 12.60 9.18
CA GLY A 174 1.70 11.88 9.92
C GLY A 174 1.85 10.40 9.56
N SER A 175 0.92 9.82 8.79
CA SER A 175 0.95 8.39 8.42
C SER A 175 0.55 8.12 6.97
N CYS A 176 -0.24 8.98 6.32
CA CYS A 176 -0.58 8.78 4.91
C CYS A 176 0.67 8.92 4.02
N GLN A 177 0.70 8.12 2.96
CA GLN A 177 1.81 8.08 2.00
C GLN A 177 1.39 8.67 0.67
N ILE A 178 2.33 9.36 -0.01
CA ILE A 178 2.04 10.16 -1.20
C ILE A 178 1.46 9.31 -2.35
N GLY A 179 1.92 8.07 -2.53
CA GLY A 179 1.38 7.17 -3.54
C GLY A 179 -0.10 6.88 -3.35
N GLY A 180 -0.53 6.63 -2.10
CA GLY A 180 -1.93 6.48 -1.75
C GLY A 180 -2.73 7.77 -1.92
N ASN A 181 -2.15 8.92 -1.57
CA ASN A 181 -2.79 10.22 -1.77
C ASN A 181 -3.04 10.51 -3.26
N VAL A 182 -2.06 10.21 -4.12
CA VAL A 182 -2.20 10.33 -5.58
C VAL A 182 -3.25 9.35 -6.11
N SER A 183 -3.22 8.07 -5.68
CA SER A 183 -4.17 7.05 -6.14
C SER A 183 -5.63 7.40 -5.87
N THR A 184 -5.91 8.10 -4.76
CA THR A 184 -7.26 8.49 -4.35
C THR A 184 -7.59 9.94 -4.64
N ASN A 185 -6.66 10.70 -5.22
CA ASN A 185 -6.77 12.16 -5.41
C ASN A 185 -7.17 12.87 -4.11
N ALA A 186 -6.40 12.63 -3.05
CA ALA A 186 -6.71 13.16 -1.72
C ALA A 186 -6.80 14.68 -1.75
N GLY A 187 -7.88 15.24 -1.18
CA GLY A 187 -8.15 16.68 -1.13
C GLY A 187 -7.42 17.37 0.02
N GLY A 188 -8.14 17.65 1.10
CA GLY A 188 -7.59 18.24 2.32
C GLY A 188 -7.76 19.75 2.42
N LEU A 189 -7.14 20.34 3.44
CA LEU A 189 -7.38 21.74 3.82
C LEU A 189 -6.90 22.76 2.78
N ARG A 190 -5.85 22.43 2.01
CA ARG A 190 -5.24 23.32 1.03
C ARG A 190 -5.93 23.28 -0.34
N PHE A 191 -6.98 22.48 -0.50
CA PHE A 191 -7.67 22.25 -1.78
C PHE A 191 -8.21 23.54 -2.41
N LEU A 192 -8.82 24.43 -1.61
CA LEU A 192 -9.37 25.71 -2.13
C LEU A 192 -8.29 26.61 -2.74
N ARG A 193 -7.06 26.56 -2.22
CA ARG A 193 -5.96 27.39 -2.70
C ARG A 193 -5.18 26.78 -3.85
N TYR A 194 -4.90 25.47 -3.76
CA TYR A 194 -3.98 24.79 -4.67
C TYR A 194 -4.66 23.80 -5.62
N GLY A 195 -5.98 23.60 -5.46
CA GLY A 195 -6.75 22.69 -6.29
C GLY A 195 -6.53 21.21 -5.95
N SER A 196 -6.85 20.37 -6.92
CA SER A 196 -6.73 18.92 -6.82
C SER A 196 -5.26 18.48 -6.83
N LEU A 197 -4.91 17.48 -6.02
CA LEU A 197 -3.57 16.87 -5.99
C LEU A 197 -3.13 16.41 -7.40
N HIS A 198 -4.03 15.80 -8.18
CA HIS A 198 -3.72 15.37 -9.55
C HIS A 198 -3.26 16.52 -10.44
N GLY A 199 -3.74 17.76 -10.20
CA GLY A 199 -3.29 18.94 -10.92
C GLY A 199 -1.85 19.36 -10.62
N SER A 200 -1.28 18.85 -9.51
CA SER A 200 0.11 19.10 -9.10
C SER A 200 1.06 17.96 -9.46
N VAL A 201 0.55 16.85 -10.04
CA VAL A 201 1.37 15.70 -10.47
C VAL A 201 1.88 15.94 -11.87
N LEU A 202 3.21 16.03 -12.03
CA LEU A 202 3.87 16.24 -13.33
C LEU A 202 4.16 14.93 -14.06
N GLY A 203 4.35 13.83 -13.34
CA GLY A 203 4.60 12.51 -13.90
C GLY A 203 4.59 11.42 -12.84
N LEU A 204 4.43 10.18 -13.28
CA LEU A 204 4.41 9.00 -12.42
C LEU A 204 5.26 7.89 -13.05
N GLU A 205 6.05 7.21 -12.23
CA GLU A 205 6.55 5.88 -12.53
C GLU A 205 5.53 4.87 -12.00
N VAL A 206 5.05 3.99 -12.85
CA VAL A 206 3.97 3.04 -12.54
C VAL A 206 4.40 1.63 -12.92
N VAL A 207 4.14 0.67 -12.03
CA VAL A 207 4.26 -0.76 -12.34
C VAL A 207 2.87 -1.31 -12.62
N LEU A 208 2.66 -1.85 -13.81
CA LEU A 208 1.40 -2.45 -14.24
C LEU A 208 1.19 -3.84 -13.62
N ALA A 209 -0.02 -4.38 -13.75
CA ALA A 209 -0.38 -5.70 -13.21
C ALA A 209 0.46 -6.85 -13.81
N ASN A 210 0.96 -6.69 -15.04
CA ASN A 210 1.87 -7.64 -15.70
C ASN A 210 3.36 -7.42 -15.34
N GLY A 211 3.66 -6.43 -14.50
CA GLY A 211 5.00 -6.06 -14.08
C GLY A 211 5.78 -5.16 -15.04
N GLU A 212 5.17 -4.65 -16.10
CA GLU A 212 5.78 -3.60 -16.94
C GLU A 212 5.88 -2.28 -16.16
N ILE A 213 6.96 -1.51 -16.42
CA ILE A 213 7.22 -0.19 -15.82
C ILE A 213 6.96 0.89 -16.85
#